data_e0b6631c32623ec3b71e51bca3db766b
#
_entry.id   e0b6631c32623ec3b71e51bca3db766b
#
_cell.length_a   1.000
_cell.length_b   1.000
_cell.length_c   1.000
_cell.angle_alpha   90.00
_cell.angle_beta   90.00
_cell.angle_gamma   90.00
#
_symmetry.space_group_name_H-M   'P 1'
#
loop_
_entity.id
_entity.type
_entity.pdbx_description
1 polymer ?
#
loop_
_entity_poly.entity_id
_entity_poly.type
_entity_poly.pdbx_seq_one_letter_code
_entity_poly.pdbx_strand_id
1 'polypeptide(L)'
;MLKSLQKAFKVKEVRDRLLYTFMMLVVIRIGCCLPIPGVDPSYLHDFFSNLQNSGMGFFNAITGGSFSSMSIFALSITPYITSSIIMQLLTIAIPKLEEMQKDGEDGRKKIAEYTRYLTVGLALFESCAMAVGLGGKGLLLEDHRNIWGYLTVVAAMTAGSALLMWIGERITDNGVGNGISIVLLINIVSGTPQDMMTLYERFMAGRSVAVATVSGII
;
A
#
# COMPACT_ATOMS: atom_id res chain seq x y z
N MET A 1 24.94 -0.90 19.99
CA MET A 1 23.59 -1.03 19.41
C MET A 1 22.84 -2.25 19.93
N LEU A 2 23.34 -3.48 19.86
CA LEU A 2 22.65 -4.69 20.36
C LEU A 2 22.27 -4.65 21.85
N LYS A 3 23.14 -4.12 22.73
CA LYS A 3 22.82 -3.98 24.17
C LYS A 3 21.70 -2.97 24.46
N SER A 4 21.54 -1.94 23.62
CA SER A 4 20.46 -0.97 23.74
C SER A 4 19.12 -1.57 23.29
N LEU A 5 19.13 -2.36 22.20
CA LEU A 5 17.97 -3.13 21.75
C LEU A 5 17.52 -4.15 22.81
N GLN A 6 18.47 -4.90 23.42
CA GLN A 6 18.15 -5.84 24.49
C GLN A 6 17.56 -5.16 25.74
N LYS A 7 18.00 -3.94 26.06
CA LYS A 7 17.42 -3.15 27.15
C LYS A 7 16.01 -2.65 26.80
N ALA A 8 15.78 -2.22 25.55
CA ALA A 8 14.46 -1.79 25.08
C ALA A 8 13.43 -2.92 25.16
N PHE A 9 13.79 -4.16 24.78
CA PHE A 9 12.90 -5.32 24.92
C PHE A 9 12.58 -5.72 26.37
N LYS A 10 13.37 -5.27 27.35
CA LYS A 10 13.07 -5.50 28.78
C LYS A 10 12.01 -4.56 29.34
N VAL A 11 11.78 -3.41 28.70
CA VAL A 11 10.71 -2.48 29.08
C VAL A 11 9.39 -2.98 28.51
N LYS A 12 8.45 -3.33 29.38
CA LYS A 12 7.16 -3.93 29.01
C LYS A 12 6.40 -3.06 27.98
N GLU A 13 6.35 -1.76 28.20
CA GLU A 13 5.63 -0.84 27.31
C GLU A 13 6.19 -0.83 25.87
N VAL A 14 7.52 -0.80 25.72
CA VAL A 14 8.19 -0.83 24.41
C VAL A 14 7.96 -2.17 23.71
N ARG A 15 8.04 -3.26 24.46
CA ARG A 15 7.79 -4.61 23.94
C ARG A 15 6.34 -4.75 23.46
N ASP A 16 5.38 -4.27 24.22
CA ASP A 16 3.95 -4.38 23.87
C ASP A 16 3.63 -3.55 22.61
N ARG A 17 4.21 -2.36 22.46
CA ARG A 17 4.10 -1.53 21.24
C ARG A 17 4.75 -2.20 20.02
N LEU A 18 5.92 -2.82 20.20
CA LEU A 18 6.61 -3.56 19.12
C LEU A 18 5.79 -4.79 18.67
N LEU A 19 5.26 -5.57 19.63
CA LEU A 19 4.41 -6.72 19.33
C LEU A 19 3.13 -6.30 18.60
N TYR A 20 2.52 -5.20 19.04
CA TYR A 20 1.34 -4.65 18.37
C TYR A 20 1.64 -4.27 16.92
N THR A 21 2.73 -3.53 16.70
CA THR A 21 3.17 -3.16 15.33
C THR A 21 3.41 -4.40 14.49
N PHE A 22 4.14 -5.38 15.01
CA PHE A 22 4.44 -6.63 14.29
C PHE A 22 3.15 -7.40 13.94
N MET A 23 2.20 -7.51 14.88
CA MET A 23 0.91 -8.16 14.62
C MET A 23 0.15 -7.46 13.49
N MET A 24 0.11 -6.12 13.49
CA MET A 24 -0.55 -5.35 12.44
C MET A 24 0.13 -5.53 11.08
N LEU A 25 1.46 -5.64 11.03
CA LEU A 25 2.19 -5.94 9.80
C LEU A 25 1.84 -7.33 9.25
N VAL A 26 1.67 -8.33 10.11
CA VAL A 26 1.21 -9.67 9.69
C VAL A 26 -0.19 -9.59 9.09
N VAL A 27 -1.10 -8.84 9.69
CA VAL A 27 -2.46 -8.65 9.16
C VAL A 27 -2.42 -8.00 7.78
N ILE A 28 -1.58 -6.97 7.59
CA ILE A 28 -1.39 -6.33 6.28
C ILE A 28 -0.91 -7.36 5.25
N ARG A 29 0.07 -8.18 5.59
CA ARG A 29 0.62 -9.20 4.67
C ARG A 29 -0.42 -10.26 4.29
N ILE A 30 -1.23 -10.70 5.23
CA ILE A 30 -2.35 -11.62 4.95
C ILE A 30 -3.33 -10.98 3.95
N GLY A 31 -3.70 -9.73 4.18
CA GLY A 31 -4.60 -8.99 3.27
C GLY A 31 -4.03 -8.77 1.87
N CYS A 32 -2.71 -8.60 1.75
CA CYS A 32 -2.04 -8.52 0.44
C CYS A 32 -2.09 -9.84 -0.35
N CYS A 33 -2.28 -10.97 0.31
CA CYS A 33 -2.39 -12.30 -0.31
C CYS A 33 -3.85 -12.69 -0.65
N LEU A 34 -4.84 -11.91 -0.21
CA LEU A 34 -6.26 -12.21 -0.45
C LEU A 34 -6.70 -11.57 -1.78
N PRO A 35 -6.90 -12.36 -2.86
CA PRO A 35 -7.36 -11.82 -4.13
C PRO A 35 -8.82 -11.38 -4.04
N ILE A 36 -9.19 -10.39 -4.85
CA ILE A 36 -10.58 -9.93 -4.97
C ILE A 36 -11.39 -11.01 -5.70
N PRO A 37 -12.56 -11.42 -5.17
CA PRO A 37 -13.41 -12.41 -5.83
C PRO A 37 -13.85 -11.96 -7.22
N GLY A 38 -13.83 -12.89 -8.19
CA GLY A 38 -14.28 -12.64 -9.56
C GLY A 38 -13.25 -12.02 -10.49
N VAL A 39 -12.01 -11.84 -10.03
CA VAL A 39 -10.88 -11.39 -10.85
C VAL A 39 -10.09 -12.59 -11.36
N ASP A 40 -9.63 -12.55 -12.62
CA ASP A 40 -8.79 -13.58 -13.22
C ASP A 40 -7.30 -13.31 -12.93
N PRO A 41 -6.63 -14.14 -12.12
CA PRO A 41 -5.22 -13.96 -11.80
C PRO A 41 -4.29 -14.16 -13.00
N SER A 42 -4.66 -15.00 -13.96
CA SER A 42 -3.84 -15.31 -15.13
C SER A 42 -3.72 -14.11 -16.08
N TYR A 43 -4.83 -13.43 -16.33
CA TYR A 43 -4.85 -12.19 -17.11
C TYR A 43 -3.91 -11.13 -16.53
N LEU A 44 -3.91 -11.00 -15.22
CA LEU A 44 -3.07 -10.01 -14.54
C LEU A 44 -1.59 -10.34 -14.65
N HIS A 45 -1.23 -11.60 -14.47
CA HIS A 45 0.16 -12.03 -14.60
C HIS A 45 0.70 -11.70 -16.00
N ASP A 46 -0.07 -11.97 -17.05
CA ASP A 46 0.33 -11.69 -18.42
C ASP A 46 0.36 -10.18 -18.71
N PHE A 47 -0.62 -9.44 -18.21
CA PHE A 47 -0.66 -7.99 -18.34
C PHE A 47 0.54 -7.31 -17.68
N PHE A 48 0.90 -7.72 -16.46
CA PHE A 48 2.03 -7.15 -15.73
C PHE A 48 3.39 -7.63 -16.24
N SER A 49 3.51 -8.87 -16.74
CA SER A 49 4.76 -9.36 -17.35
C SER A 49 5.16 -8.52 -18.56
N ASN A 50 4.18 -8.06 -19.33
CA ASN A 50 4.40 -7.17 -20.47
C ASN A 50 4.71 -5.72 -20.07
N LEU A 51 4.35 -5.29 -18.87
CA LEU A 51 4.49 -3.91 -18.38
C LEU A 51 5.62 -3.72 -17.36
N GLN A 52 6.39 -4.75 -17.03
CA GLN A 52 7.47 -4.66 -16.04
C GLN A 52 8.51 -3.55 -16.33
N ASN A 53 8.71 -3.19 -17.58
CA ASN A 53 9.64 -2.13 -17.99
C ASN A 53 9.00 -0.72 -18.00
N SER A 54 7.79 -0.57 -17.53
CA SER A 54 7.07 0.71 -17.46
C SER A 54 6.86 1.18 -16.02
N GLY A 55 6.37 2.40 -15.84
CA GLY A 55 6.04 2.96 -14.52
C GLY A 55 5.11 2.11 -13.65
N MET A 56 4.39 1.16 -14.27
CA MET A 56 3.54 0.19 -13.57
C MET A 56 4.36 -0.79 -12.71
N GLY A 57 5.57 -1.16 -13.12
CA GLY A 57 6.48 -1.98 -12.31
C GLY A 57 6.87 -1.29 -11.00
N PHE A 58 7.14 0.03 -11.06
CA PHE A 58 7.43 0.82 -9.87
C PHE A 58 6.20 0.91 -8.94
N PHE A 59 5.01 1.09 -9.50
CA PHE A 59 3.78 1.11 -8.70
C PHE A 59 3.54 -0.24 -8.00
N ASN A 60 3.77 -1.35 -8.70
CA ASN A 60 3.68 -2.69 -8.13
C ASN A 60 4.68 -2.92 -6.99
N ALA A 61 5.90 -2.38 -7.10
CA ALA A 61 6.90 -2.45 -6.02
C ALA A 61 6.45 -1.68 -4.76
N ILE A 62 5.89 -0.48 -4.90
CA ILE A 62 5.36 0.31 -3.77
C ILE A 62 4.18 -0.40 -3.09
N THR A 63 3.34 -1.08 -3.85
CA THR A 63 2.19 -1.83 -3.32
C THR A 63 2.58 -3.21 -2.77
N GLY A 64 3.86 -3.60 -2.88
CA GLY A 64 4.37 -4.88 -2.39
C GLY A 64 3.80 -6.10 -3.11
N GLY A 65 3.54 -5.98 -4.43
CA GLY A 65 2.97 -7.03 -5.26
C GLY A 65 1.44 -7.16 -5.16
N SER A 66 0.80 -6.40 -4.28
CA SER A 66 -0.66 -6.44 -4.08
C SER A 66 -1.44 -5.98 -5.32
N PHE A 67 -0.84 -5.10 -6.12
CA PHE A 67 -1.44 -4.60 -7.35
C PHE A 67 -1.46 -5.68 -8.45
N SER A 68 -0.34 -6.38 -8.67
CA SER A 68 -0.26 -7.45 -9.67
C SER A 68 -1.10 -8.68 -9.32
N SER A 69 -1.32 -8.94 -8.04
CA SER A 69 -2.19 -10.02 -7.56
C SER A 69 -3.66 -9.60 -7.41
N MET A 70 -4.00 -8.31 -7.71
CA MET A 70 -5.33 -7.74 -7.46
C MET A 70 -5.90 -8.17 -6.11
N SER A 71 -5.11 -7.99 -5.08
CA SER A 71 -5.55 -8.24 -3.73
C SER A 71 -6.49 -7.14 -3.25
N ILE A 72 -7.16 -7.38 -2.13
CA ILE A 72 -8.01 -6.37 -1.47
C ILE A 72 -7.23 -5.08 -1.22
N PHE A 73 -5.91 -5.18 -1.00
CA PHE A 73 -5.01 -4.04 -0.79
C PHE A 73 -4.29 -3.56 -2.07
N ALA A 74 -4.87 -3.80 -3.26
CA ALA A 74 -4.26 -3.41 -4.53
C ALA A 74 -3.96 -1.90 -4.64
N LEU A 75 -4.80 -1.02 -4.11
CA LEU A 75 -4.55 0.42 -4.05
C LEU A 75 -3.51 0.81 -2.98
N SER A 76 -3.18 -0.13 -2.07
CA SER A 76 -2.28 0.14 -0.95
C SER A 76 -2.75 1.34 -0.10
N ILE A 77 -1.80 2.09 0.45
CA ILE A 77 -2.06 3.31 1.23
C ILE A 77 -1.98 4.59 0.37
N THR A 78 -1.83 4.43 -0.96
CA THR A 78 -1.64 5.55 -1.91
C THR A 78 -2.74 6.60 -1.83
N PRO A 79 -4.05 6.28 -1.80
CA PRO A 79 -5.11 7.29 -1.69
C PRO A 79 -4.99 8.14 -0.42
N TYR A 80 -4.54 7.55 0.68
CA TYR A 80 -4.34 8.28 1.93
C TYR A 80 -3.15 9.25 1.85
N ILE A 81 -2.04 8.83 1.26
CA ILE A 81 -0.87 9.71 1.07
C ILE A 81 -1.25 10.91 0.21
N THR A 82 -1.93 10.67 -0.91
CA THR A 82 -2.42 11.71 -1.81
C THR A 82 -3.36 12.67 -1.09
N SER A 83 -4.33 12.14 -0.35
CA SER A 83 -5.27 12.93 0.46
C SER A 83 -4.57 13.79 1.50
N SER A 84 -3.58 13.22 2.19
CA SER A 84 -2.80 13.94 3.21
C SER A 84 -2.03 15.12 2.60
N ILE A 85 -1.41 14.91 1.43
CA ILE A 85 -0.71 15.99 0.71
C ILE A 85 -1.70 17.07 0.26
N ILE A 86 -2.83 16.68 -0.32
CA ILE A 86 -3.89 17.62 -0.74
C ILE A 86 -4.37 18.43 0.46
N MET A 87 -4.65 17.80 1.60
CA MET A 87 -5.10 18.52 2.80
C MET A 87 -4.03 19.45 3.35
N GLN A 88 -2.75 19.08 3.33
CA GLN A 88 -1.65 19.96 3.72
C GLN A 88 -1.58 21.20 2.82
N LEU A 89 -1.74 21.04 1.51
CA LEU A 89 -1.77 22.17 0.58
C LEU A 89 -3.01 23.05 0.78
N LEU A 90 -4.18 22.43 1.02
CA LEU A 90 -5.41 23.17 1.29
C LEU A 90 -5.36 23.95 2.61
N THR A 91 -4.68 23.46 3.64
CA THR A 91 -4.49 24.19 4.90
C THR A 91 -3.62 25.45 4.71
N ILE A 92 -2.74 25.49 3.71
CA ILE A 92 -1.97 26.69 3.37
C ILE A 92 -2.80 27.65 2.50
N ALA A 93 -3.64 27.10 1.59
CA ALA A 93 -4.38 27.88 0.61
C ALA A 93 -5.67 28.51 1.17
N ILE A 94 -6.31 27.84 2.16
CA ILE A 94 -7.61 28.26 2.69
C ILE A 94 -7.43 28.76 4.13
N PRO A 95 -7.65 30.09 4.39
CA PRO A 95 -7.44 30.70 5.72
C PRO A 95 -8.23 29.99 6.85
N LYS A 96 -9.44 29.54 6.54
CA LYS A 96 -10.30 28.83 7.52
C LYS A 96 -9.71 27.50 7.99
N LEU A 97 -9.02 26.77 7.09
CA LEU A 97 -8.33 25.52 7.45
C LEU A 97 -7.02 25.80 8.20
N GLU A 98 -6.35 26.92 7.85
CA GLU A 98 -5.17 27.38 8.59
C GLU A 98 -5.51 27.74 10.05
N GLU A 99 -6.61 28.48 10.25
CA GLU A 99 -7.13 28.77 11.61
C GLU A 99 -7.41 27.48 12.37
N MET A 100 -8.12 26.53 11.74
CA MET A 100 -8.38 25.22 12.37
C MET A 100 -7.10 24.47 12.74
N GLN A 101 -6.04 24.58 11.92
CA GLN A 101 -4.75 23.94 12.25
C GLN A 101 -4.08 24.63 13.47
N LYS A 102 -4.31 25.93 13.68
CA LYS A 102 -3.80 26.71 14.81
C LYS A 102 -4.61 26.50 16.09
N ASP A 103 -5.85 26.02 16.00
CA ASP A 103 -6.74 25.76 17.13
C ASP A 103 -6.30 24.58 18.04
N GLY A 104 -5.08 24.06 17.83
CA GLY A 104 -4.50 23.00 18.67
C GLY A 104 -4.98 21.59 18.32
N GLU A 105 -5.20 20.75 19.34
CA GLU A 105 -5.54 19.32 19.12
C GLU A 105 -6.90 19.10 18.47
N ASP A 106 -7.90 19.90 18.82
CA ASP A 106 -9.26 19.72 18.31
C ASP A 106 -9.36 20.10 16.81
N GLY A 107 -8.65 21.15 16.41
CA GLY A 107 -8.54 21.52 15.00
C GLY A 107 -7.81 20.45 14.17
N ARG A 108 -6.72 19.91 14.69
CA ARG A 108 -5.98 18.84 14.04
C ARG A 108 -6.81 17.55 13.88
N LYS A 109 -7.64 17.20 14.87
CA LYS A 109 -8.55 16.06 14.77
C LYS A 109 -9.56 16.24 13.64
N LYS A 110 -10.14 17.44 13.50
CA LYS A 110 -11.06 17.75 12.39
C LYS A 110 -10.38 17.67 11.02
N ILE A 111 -9.15 18.17 10.90
CA ILE A 111 -8.37 18.05 9.66
C ILE A 111 -8.10 16.58 9.33
N ALA A 112 -7.78 15.75 10.32
CA ALA A 112 -7.60 14.31 10.14
C ALA A 112 -8.91 13.63 9.68
N GLU A 113 -10.08 14.02 10.21
CA GLU A 113 -11.37 13.52 9.74
C GLU A 113 -11.63 13.88 8.27
N TYR A 114 -11.37 15.13 7.87
CA TYR A 114 -11.49 15.53 6.45
C TYR A 114 -10.53 14.75 5.55
N THR A 115 -9.31 14.49 6.03
CA THR A 115 -8.34 13.65 5.30
C THR A 115 -8.89 12.23 5.09
N ARG A 116 -9.54 11.64 6.10
CA ARG A 116 -10.17 10.32 5.99
C ARG A 116 -11.30 10.30 4.95
N TYR A 117 -12.20 11.28 4.98
CA TYR A 117 -13.29 11.38 3.99
C TYR A 117 -12.73 11.53 2.57
N LEU A 118 -11.72 12.40 2.41
CA LEU A 118 -11.06 12.60 1.12
C LEU A 118 -10.37 11.31 0.64
N THR A 119 -9.75 10.56 1.56
CA THR A 119 -9.11 9.27 1.25
C THR A 119 -10.10 8.26 0.71
N VAL A 120 -11.25 8.10 1.35
CA VAL A 120 -12.30 7.17 0.88
C VAL A 120 -12.85 7.62 -0.46
N GLY A 121 -13.06 8.92 -0.66
CA GLY A 121 -13.49 9.48 -1.94
C GLY A 121 -12.49 9.22 -3.08
N LEU A 122 -11.19 9.45 -2.82
CA LEU A 122 -10.14 9.16 -3.79
C LEU A 122 -9.97 7.67 -4.05
N ALA A 123 -10.03 6.83 -3.02
CA ALA A 123 -9.97 5.38 -3.16
C ALA A 123 -11.13 4.85 -4.02
N LEU A 124 -12.33 5.40 -3.83
CA LEU A 124 -13.49 5.06 -4.65
C LEU A 124 -13.30 5.51 -6.11
N PHE A 125 -12.78 6.69 -6.34
CA PHE A 125 -12.48 7.18 -7.69
C PHE A 125 -11.41 6.32 -8.38
N GLU A 126 -10.29 6.03 -7.71
CA GLU A 126 -9.20 5.19 -8.23
C GLU A 126 -9.68 3.76 -8.51
N SER A 127 -10.47 3.17 -7.60
CA SER A 127 -11.02 1.82 -7.79
C SER A 127 -12.01 1.74 -8.95
N CYS A 128 -12.85 2.76 -9.14
CA CYS A 128 -13.73 2.86 -10.31
C CYS A 128 -12.92 2.97 -11.60
N ALA A 129 -11.89 3.82 -11.63
CA ALA A 129 -11.04 3.99 -12.80
C ALA A 129 -10.32 2.68 -13.16
N MET A 130 -9.83 1.93 -12.15
CA MET A 130 -9.21 0.62 -12.37
C MET A 130 -10.22 -0.43 -12.84
N ALA A 131 -11.36 -0.54 -12.18
CA ALA A 131 -12.38 -1.51 -12.54
C ALA A 131 -12.88 -1.31 -13.99
N VAL A 132 -13.11 -0.07 -14.41
CA VAL A 132 -13.52 0.25 -15.78
C VAL A 132 -12.37 0.08 -16.77
N GLY A 133 -11.16 0.55 -16.42
CA GLY A 133 -10.00 0.53 -17.31
C GLY A 133 -9.49 -0.88 -17.62
N LEU A 134 -9.50 -1.77 -16.65
CA LEU A 134 -9.03 -3.15 -16.79
C LEU A 134 -10.18 -4.13 -17.05
N GLY A 135 -11.39 -3.85 -16.58
CA GLY A 135 -12.54 -4.75 -16.70
C GLY A 135 -12.94 -5.03 -18.14
N GLY A 136 -12.82 -4.04 -19.04
CA GLY A 136 -13.07 -4.21 -20.48
C GLY A 136 -12.03 -5.07 -21.20
N LYS A 137 -10.86 -5.30 -20.58
CA LYS A 137 -9.74 -6.05 -21.16
C LYS A 137 -9.64 -7.51 -20.69
N GLY A 138 -10.57 -8.01 -19.88
CA GLY A 138 -10.57 -9.40 -19.41
C GLY A 138 -10.18 -9.59 -17.94
N LEU A 139 -10.12 -8.53 -17.15
CA LEU A 139 -9.84 -8.59 -15.71
C LEU A 139 -10.86 -9.45 -14.94
N LEU A 140 -12.12 -9.39 -15.35
CA LEU A 140 -13.20 -10.14 -14.70
C LEU A 140 -13.44 -11.46 -15.45
N LEU A 141 -13.61 -12.54 -14.69
CA LEU A 141 -14.10 -13.81 -15.19
C LEU A 141 -15.41 -13.61 -15.94
N GLU A 142 -15.66 -14.37 -17.01
CA GLU A 142 -16.82 -14.20 -17.88
C GLU A 142 -18.16 -14.24 -17.12
N ASP A 143 -18.24 -15.10 -16.10
CA ASP A 143 -19.42 -15.23 -15.23
C ASP A 143 -19.67 -13.98 -14.35
N HIS A 144 -18.62 -13.17 -14.10
CA HIS A 144 -18.65 -11.98 -13.25
C HIS A 144 -18.61 -10.66 -14.05
N ARG A 145 -18.71 -10.70 -15.37
CA ARG A 145 -18.78 -9.52 -16.26
C ARG A 145 -20.10 -8.75 -16.20
N ASN A 146 -20.71 -8.74 -15.04
CA ASN A 146 -21.95 -8.01 -14.76
C ASN A 146 -21.66 -6.76 -13.93
N ILE A 147 -22.60 -5.81 -13.89
CA ILE A 147 -22.52 -4.61 -13.03
C ILE A 147 -22.18 -4.97 -11.58
N TRP A 148 -22.69 -6.08 -11.08
CA TRP A 148 -22.41 -6.58 -9.74
C TRP A 148 -20.95 -6.98 -9.53
N GLY A 149 -20.30 -7.54 -10.53
CA GLY A 149 -18.85 -7.86 -10.47
C GLY A 149 -17.99 -6.60 -10.39
N TYR A 150 -18.30 -5.60 -11.21
CA TYR A 150 -17.60 -4.30 -11.13
C TYR A 150 -17.82 -3.64 -9.77
N LEU A 151 -19.04 -3.67 -9.25
CA LEU A 151 -19.34 -3.11 -7.93
C LEU A 151 -18.57 -3.83 -6.82
N THR A 152 -18.47 -5.16 -6.91
CA THR A 152 -17.70 -5.97 -5.95
C THR A 152 -16.22 -5.58 -5.94
N VAL A 153 -15.60 -5.43 -7.11
CA VAL A 153 -14.19 -5.01 -7.22
C VAL A 153 -13.99 -3.62 -6.63
N VAL A 154 -14.84 -2.66 -7.01
CA VAL A 154 -14.76 -1.28 -6.51
C VAL A 154 -14.94 -1.23 -4.99
N ALA A 155 -15.94 -1.93 -4.47
CA ALA A 155 -16.19 -1.98 -3.04
C ALA A 155 -15.05 -2.65 -2.26
N ALA A 156 -14.51 -3.76 -2.77
CA ALA A 156 -13.41 -4.48 -2.15
C ALA A 156 -12.12 -3.65 -2.09
N MET A 157 -11.75 -2.98 -3.20
CA MET A 157 -10.55 -2.13 -3.26
C MET A 157 -10.69 -0.89 -2.37
N THR A 158 -11.86 -0.25 -2.38
CA THR A 158 -12.14 0.93 -1.53
C THR A 158 -12.12 0.55 -0.05
N ALA A 159 -12.77 -0.56 0.31
CA ALA A 159 -12.76 -1.06 1.68
C ALA A 159 -11.35 -1.46 2.15
N GLY A 160 -10.57 -2.10 1.27
CA GLY A 160 -9.18 -2.46 1.54
C GLY A 160 -8.31 -1.23 1.82
N SER A 161 -8.39 -0.19 1.00
CA SER A 161 -7.66 1.06 1.23
C SER A 161 -8.08 1.75 2.52
N ALA A 162 -9.38 1.79 2.82
CA ALA A 162 -9.89 2.34 4.08
C ALA A 162 -9.40 1.53 5.31
N LEU A 163 -9.34 0.20 5.18
CA LEU A 163 -8.80 -0.67 6.23
C LEU A 163 -7.30 -0.43 6.45
N LEU A 164 -6.51 -0.29 5.38
CA LEU A 164 -5.08 0.03 5.48
C LEU A 164 -4.83 1.38 6.13
N MET A 165 -5.63 2.40 5.77
CA MET A 165 -5.59 3.71 6.44
C MET A 165 -5.83 3.55 7.94
N TRP A 166 -6.90 2.83 8.33
CA TRP A 166 -7.22 2.60 9.75
C TRP A 166 -6.10 1.84 10.47
N ILE A 167 -5.52 0.80 9.87
CA ILE A 167 -4.36 0.07 10.43
C ILE A 167 -3.17 1.01 10.61
N GLY A 168 -2.85 1.84 9.63
CA GLY A 168 -1.75 2.80 9.69
C GLY A 168 -1.91 3.80 10.84
N GLU A 169 -3.12 4.32 11.03
CA GLU A 169 -3.44 5.19 12.18
C GLU A 169 -3.31 4.45 13.51
N ARG A 170 -3.82 3.23 13.60
CA ARG A 170 -3.70 2.41 14.81
C ARG A 170 -2.25 2.07 15.17
N ILE A 171 -1.39 1.85 14.19
CA ILE A 171 0.05 1.66 14.42
C ILE A 171 0.65 2.97 14.95
N THR A 172 0.25 4.13 14.43
CA THR A 172 0.72 5.44 14.92
C THR A 172 0.30 5.68 16.37
N ASP A 173 -0.94 5.33 16.75
CA ASP A 173 -1.47 5.57 18.08
C ASP A 173 -0.89 4.60 19.13
N ASN A 174 -0.87 3.31 18.84
CA ASN A 174 -0.56 2.25 19.81
C ASN A 174 0.76 1.52 19.53
N GLY A 175 1.36 1.72 18.37
CA GLY A 175 2.60 1.07 17.95
C GLY A 175 3.84 1.94 18.15
N VAL A 176 4.81 1.74 17.27
CA VAL A 176 6.09 2.45 17.26
C VAL A 176 6.19 3.28 15.98
N GLY A 177 6.44 4.57 16.12
CA GLY A 177 6.71 5.48 15.00
C GLY A 177 5.46 5.83 14.16
N ASN A 178 5.71 6.29 12.93
CA ASN A 178 4.62 6.65 12.01
C ASN A 178 4.12 5.39 11.27
N GLY A 179 2.90 4.97 11.57
CA GLY A 179 2.31 3.74 11.04
C GLY A 179 2.20 3.73 9.51
N ILE A 180 1.92 4.87 8.88
CA ILE A 180 1.83 5.01 7.44
C ILE A 180 3.16 4.72 6.76
N SER A 181 4.24 5.29 7.30
CA SER A 181 5.60 5.03 6.82
C SER A 181 6.01 3.57 7.00
N ILE A 182 5.57 2.94 8.09
CA ILE A 182 5.83 1.53 8.36
C ILE A 182 5.07 0.63 7.38
N VAL A 183 3.81 0.94 7.06
CA VAL A 183 3.03 0.22 6.04
C VAL A 183 3.70 0.31 4.67
N LEU A 184 4.16 1.50 4.27
CA LEU A 184 4.94 1.67 3.04
C LEU A 184 6.22 0.86 3.04
N LEU A 185 6.99 0.95 4.13
CA LEU A 185 8.25 0.23 4.28
C LEU A 185 8.05 -1.28 4.12
N ILE A 186 7.07 -1.88 4.79
CA ILE A 186 6.84 -3.32 4.71
C ILE A 186 6.40 -3.75 3.31
N ASN A 187 5.63 -2.93 2.60
CA ASN A 187 5.24 -3.22 1.24
C ASN A 187 6.47 -3.24 0.31
N ILE A 188 7.35 -2.25 0.39
CA ILE A 188 8.57 -2.20 -0.42
C ILE A 188 9.51 -3.36 -0.07
N VAL A 189 9.78 -3.57 1.22
CA VAL A 189 10.70 -4.63 1.69
C VAL A 189 10.19 -6.02 1.33
N SER A 190 8.88 -6.21 1.24
CA SER A 190 8.31 -7.53 0.91
C SER A 190 8.57 -7.99 -0.51
N GLY A 191 8.80 -7.09 -1.46
CA GLY A 191 9.22 -7.42 -2.83
C GLY A 191 10.70 -7.81 -2.93
N THR A 192 11.53 -7.33 -2.00
CA THR A 192 12.98 -7.52 -2.03
C THR A 192 13.45 -8.98 -2.14
N PRO A 193 12.87 -9.98 -1.44
CA PRO A 193 13.31 -11.36 -1.57
C PRO A 193 13.12 -11.93 -2.99
N GLN A 194 12.01 -11.56 -3.65
CA GLN A 194 11.71 -11.98 -5.02
C GLN A 194 12.66 -11.33 -6.02
N ASP A 195 12.92 -10.04 -5.84
CA ASP A 195 13.87 -9.29 -6.67
C ASP A 195 15.29 -9.81 -6.52
N MET A 196 15.71 -10.19 -5.32
CA MET A 196 17.01 -10.82 -5.06
C MET A 196 17.13 -12.19 -5.74
N MET A 197 16.08 -13.02 -5.72
CA MET A 197 16.05 -14.28 -6.43
C MET A 197 16.16 -14.08 -7.94
N THR A 198 15.42 -13.15 -8.49
CA THR A 198 15.46 -12.81 -9.92
C THR A 198 16.85 -12.30 -10.34
N LEU A 199 17.49 -11.48 -9.51
CA LEU A 199 18.86 -11.03 -9.72
C LEU A 199 19.85 -12.21 -9.70
N TYR A 200 19.71 -13.10 -8.72
CA TYR A 200 20.57 -14.30 -8.61
C TYR A 200 20.41 -15.22 -9.83
N GLU A 201 19.19 -15.49 -10.29
CA GLU A 201 18.92 -16.28 -11.48
C GLU A 201 19.53 -15.64 -12.75
N ARG A 202 19.39 -14.33 -12.91
CA ARG A 202 19.98 -13.59 -14.01
C ARG A 202 21.51 -13.60 -13.97
N PHE A 203 22.09 -13.56 -12.78
CA PHE A 203 23.52 -13.65 -12.56
C PHE A 203 24.05 -15.05 -12.89
N MET A 204 23.40 -16.11 -12.41
CA MET A 204 23.79 -17.50 -12.66
C MET A 204 23.54 -17.94 -14.09
N ALA A 205 22.55 -17.39 -14.78
CA ALA A 205 22.25 -17.69 -16.19
C ALA A 205 23.25 -17.06 -17.18
N GLY A 206 24.33 -16.40 -16.70
CA GLY A 206 25.44 -15.91 -17.52
C GLY A 206 25.10 -14.80 -18.53
N ARG A 207 23.98 -14.13 -18.32
CA ARG A 207 23.56 -13.00 -19.16
C ARG A 207 24.32 -11.73 -18.80
N SER A 208 25.51 -11.62 -19.38
CA SER A 208 26.44 -10.49 -19.45
C SER A 208 27.12 -10.03 -18.15
N VAL A 209 28.44 -9.98 -18.21
CA VAL A 209 29.37 -9.44 -17.19
C VAL A 209 29.00 -8.01 -16.76
N ALA A 210 28.33 -7.25 -17.63
CA ALA A 210 27.88 -5.89 -17.34
C ALA A 210 26.77 -5.82 -16.26
N VAL A 211 25.88 -6.82 -16.19
CA VAL A 211 24.84 -6.89 -15.15
C VAL A 211 25.46 -7.28 -13.80
N ALA A 212 26.50 -8.11 -13.82
CA ALA A 212 27.23 -8.50 -12.62
C ALA A 212 27.97 -7.32 -11.95
N THR A 213 28.54 -6.43 -12.74
CA THR A 213 29.24 -5.24 -12.22
C THR A 213 28.30 -4.20 -11.66
N VAL A 214 27.13 -4.00 -12.25
CA VAL A 214 26.11 -3.04 -11.73
C VAL A 214 25.44 -3.56 -10.47
N SER A 215 25.14 -4.87 -10.37
CA SER A 215 24.53 -5.45 -9.15
C SER A 215 25.49 -5.59 -7.98
N GLY A 216 26.79 -5.55 -8.21
CA GLY A 216 27.82 -5.57 -7.16
C GLY A 216 28.13 -4.19 -6.55
N ILE A 217 27.56 -3.11 -7.13
CA ILE A 217 27.76 -1.72 -6.67
C ILE A 217 26.55 -1.20 -5.87
N ILE A 218 25.40 -1.88 -5.93
CA ILE A 218 24.19 -1.59 -5.15
C ILE A 218 24.13 -2.49 -3.93
#